data_7e7d2b22ff6a2b33ba341e835be0df4a
#
_entry.id   7e7d2b22ff6a2b33ba341e835be0df4a
#
_cell.length_a   1.000
_cell.length_b   1.000
_cell.length_c   1.000
_cell.angle_alpha   90.00
_cell.angle_beta   90.00
_cell.angle_gamma   90.00
#
_symmetry.space_group_name_H-M   'P 1'
#
loop_
_entity.id
_entity.type
_entity.pdbx_description
1 polymer ?
#
loop_
_entity_poly.entity_id
_entity_poly.type
_entity_poly.pdbx_seq_one_letter_code
_entity_poly.pdbx_strand_id
1 'polypeptide(L)'
;MFLVWKAFKRRLDWAYCMPMMFRHLMQTGLALSLAVPPHGGSIAAAEDPAAPECRYERAASGGMDRLCIRAETYNEDLCQVMERLAVTNGLPPEFFARLIWRESLFRANAVSPKGAEGIAQFMPGTAKIRGLANSFDVAEALVASALYLGDLRNRFGNLGLAAAAYNAGEAGLETFLKAGRLPIETRDYVFAITGHSAETWKDNPPKVAAQALDPGKSFIDGCVRLANTRRLNETVLIASADWAPWGVQLSAHYNPNMASQLFANTIGRLPAPLNSERALVVRQKRGNFGYRPRYAARIGRATRAEATDLCARIRAQGVSCTVFRN
;
A
#
# COMPACT_ATOMS: atom_id res chain seq x y z
N MET A 1 24.76 -41.05 24.25
CA MET A 1 24.66 -42.23 23.39
C MET A 1 24.82 -41.75 21.97
N PHE A 2 25.95 -42.06 21.48
CA PHE A 2 26.67 -41.85 20.24
C PHE A 2 25.92 -42.34 19.00
N LEU A 3 26.16 -41.69 17.85
CA LEU A 3 26.49 -42.18 16.51
C LEU A 3 25.93 -41.22 15.46
N VAL A 4 26.70 -40.37 14.81
CA VAL A 4 27.76 -40.52 13.79
C VAL A 4 27.22 -40.83 12.37
N TRP A 5 27.44 -39.85 11.48
CA TRP A 5 28.02 -39.93 10.12
C TRP A 5 27.16 -40.41 8.93
N LYS A 6 27.06 -39.66 7.82
CA LYS A 6 28.02 -39.77 6.66
C LYS A 6 27.73 -38.73 5.58
N ALA A 7 28.81 -38.07 5.18
CA ALA A 7 28.93 -37.27 3.98
C ALA A 7 28.83 -38.12 2.71
N PHE A 8 28.32 -37.53 1.63
CA PHE A 8 28.53 -38.05 0.29
C PHE A 8 28.91 -36.91 -0.68
N LYS A 9 30.19 -36.83 -0.90
CA LYS A 9 30.89 -36.05 -1.92
C LYS A 9 30.85 -36.86 -3.21
N ARG A 10 30.32 -36.35 -4.31
CA ARG A 10 30.67 -36.81 -5.65
C ARG A 10 30.96 -35.62 -6.56
N ARG A 11 32.23 -35.48 -6.87
CA ARG A 11 32.77 -34.82 -8.08
C ARG A 11 32.40 -35.67 -9.29
N LEU A 12 32.14 -35.04 -10.39
CA LEU A 12 32.37 -35.59 -11.73
C LEU A 12 32.85 -34.46 -12.63
N ASP A 13 34.15 -34.49 -12.84
CA ASP A 13 34.86 -33.81 -13.90
C ASP A 13 34.46 -34.44 -15.24
N TRP A 14 34.21 -33.61 -16.23
CA TRP A 14 34.32 -34.02 -17.63
C TRP A 14 34.97 -32.90 -18.42
N ALA A 15 36.29 -33.03 -18.57
CA ALA A 15 37.07 -32.44 -19.64
C ALA A 15 37.20 -33.49 -20.75
N TYR A 16 36.89 -33.11 -21.96
CA TYR A 16 37.45 -33.74 -23.19
C TYR A 16 37.07 -32.81 -24.35
N CYS A 17 37.99 -32.19 -24.94
CA CYS A 17 38.95 -32.57 -25.98
C CYS A 17 38.56 -31.94 -27.32
N MET A 18 39.42 -31.02 -27.72
CA MET A 18 39.59 -30.64 -29.14
C MET A 18 40.10 -31.83 -29.96
N PRO A 19 39.92 -31.85 -31.30
CA PRO A 19 41.11 -31.48 -32.08
C PRO A 19 40.87 -30.58 -33.30
N MET A 20 41.97 -29.88 -33.62
CA MET A 20 42.28 -29.24 -34.89
C MET A 20 42.18 -30.19 -36.07
N MET A 21 41.93 -29.73 -37.28
CA MET A 21 42.80 -29.75 -38.42
C MET A 21 42.11 -29.53 -39.78
N PHE A 22 42.83 -28.76 -40.60
CA PHE A 22 42.99 -28.82 -42.07
C PHE A 22 42.01 -27.96 -42.88
N ARG A 23 42.34 -27.21 -43.92
CA ARG A 23 43.57 -27.17 -44.74
C ARG A 23 43.41 -26.03 -45.77
N HIS A 24 44.51 -25.37 -46.11
CA HIS A 24 44.65 -24.46 -47.24
C HIS A 24 44.15 -25.00 -48.58
N LEU A 25 43.49 -24.16 -49.34
CA LEU A 25 43.53 -24.19 -50.78
C LEU A 25 43.61 -22.76 -51.32
N MET A 26 44.81 -22.45 -51.87
CA MET A 26 45.02 -21.31 -52.78
C MET A 26 44.35 -21.62 -54.11
N GLN A 27 43.53 -20.65 -54.57
CA GLN A 27 43.32 -20.53 -56.01
C GLN A 27 43.36 -19.05 -56.40
N THR A 28 44.31 -18.77 -57.25
CA THR A 28 44.56 -17.56 -58.00
C THR A 28 43.46 -17.35 -59.02
N GLY A 29 42.77 -16.22 -58.94
CA GLY A 29 41.75 -15.77 -59.89
C GLY A 29 41.91 -14.28 -60.19
N LEU A 30 42.17 -14.02 -61.47
CA LEU A 30 42.51 -12.82 -62.19
C LEU A 30 41.54 -11.63 -61.81
N ALA A 31 42.16 -10.50 -61.48
CA ALA A 31 41.48 -9.25 -61.21
C ALA A 31 40.99 -8.59 -62.52
N LEU A 32 39.71 -8.40 -62.65
CA LEU A 32 39.12 -7.46 -63.63
C LEU A 32 38.65 -6.25 -62.86
N SER A 33 39.42 -5.16 -62.92
CA SER A 33 39.10 -3.89 -62.28
C SER A 33 38.02 -3.15 -63.10
N LEU A 34 36.78 -3.25 -62.62
CA LEU A 34 35.75 -2.30 -63.04
C LEU A 34 35.70 -1.16 -62.03
N ALA A 35 36.16 0.01 -62.41
CA ALA A 35 36.04 1.26 -61.63
C ALA A 35 34.60 1.67 -61.55
N VAL A 36 34.01 1.51 -60.34
CA VAL A 36 32.69 2.11 -59.97
C VAL A 36 32.97 3.44 -59.29
N PRO A 37 32.36 4.56 -59.74
CA PRO A 37 32.56 5.84 -59.05
C PRO A 37 31.94 5.80 -57.65
N PRO A 38 32.55 6.45 -56.66
CA PRO A 38 31.98 6.50 -55.32
C PRO A 38 30.76 7.45 -55.28
N HIS A 39 29.58 6.90 -55.36
CA HIS A 39 28.40 7.63 -54.92
C HIS A 39 28.41 7.55 -53.40
N GLY A 40 29.11 8.49 -52.76
CA GLY A 40 29.05 8.75 -51.32
C GLY A 40 27.69 9.33 -50.92
N GLY A 41 26.68 8.47 -50.88
CA GLY A 41 25.49 8.77 -50.12
C GLY A 41 25.77 8.34 -48.66
N SER A 42 26.16 9.27 -47.79
CA SER A 42 26.08 9.05 -46.36
C SER A 42 24.61 8.78 -46.01
N ILE A 43 24.27 7.51 -45.83
CA ILE A 43 23.04 7.16 -45.12
C ILE A 43 23.30 7.64 -43.69
N ALA A 44 22.73 8.82 -43.34
CA ALA A 44 22.61 9.22 -41.95
C ALA A 44 21.91 8.04 -41.23
N ALA A 45 22.63 7.35 -40.36
CA ALA A 45 22.02 6.40 -39.46
C ALA A 45 20.92 7.19 -38.72
N ALA A 46 19.66 6.80 -38.91
CA ALA A 46 18.59 7.30 -38.05
C ALA A 46 19.02 7.03 -36.63
N GLU A 47 19.29 8.10 -35.88
CA GLU A 47 19.51 7.96 -34.42
C GLU A 47 18.26 7.28 -33.87
N ASP A 48 18.44 6.10 -33.32
CA ASP A 48 17.40 5.44 -32.53
C ASP A 48 16.91 6.47 -31.51
N PRO A 49 15.59 6.69 -31.39
CA PRO A 49 15.07 7.63 -30.41
C PRO A 49 15.61 7.22 -29.05
N ALA A 50 16.39 8.13 -28.42
CA ALA A 50 17.00 7.90 -27.14
C ALA A 50 15.96 7.28 -26.19
N ALA A 51 16.29 6.16 -25.56
CA ALA A 51 15.38 5.51 -24.62
C ALA A 51 14.90 6.53 -23.58
N PRO A 52 13.60 6.58 -23.26
CA PRO A 52 13.06 7.60 -22.37
C PRO A 52 13.78 7.61 -21.03
N GLU A 53 14.24 8.79 -20.63
CA GLU A 53 15.09 8.99 -19.45
C GLU A 53 14.30 8.73 -18.14
N CYS A 54 14.93 8.02 -17.20
CA CYS A 54 14.35 7.80 -15.87
C CYS A 54 14.41 9.10 -15.07
N ARG A 55 13.28 9.56 -14.58
CA ARG A 55 13.21 10.66 -13.62
C ARG A 55 13.70 10.25 -12.24
N TYR A 56 13.37 9.02 -11.82
CA TYR A 56 13.85 8.41 -10.60
C TYR A 56 14.40 7.04 -10.96
N GLU A 57 15.64 6.80 -10.57
CA GLU A 57 16.34 5.59 -10.94
C GLU A 57 17.06 5.00 -9.74
N ARG A 58 17.02 3.67 -9.64
CA ARG A 58 17.87 2.91 -8.75
C ARG A 58 18.57 1.82 -9.52
N ALA A 59 19.90 1.79 -9.47
CA ALA A 59 20.69 0.75 -10.11
C ALA A 59 20.38 -0.63 -9.52
N ALA A 60 20.56 -1.67 -10.32
CA ALA A 60 20.46 -3.04 -9.84
C ALA A 60 21.50 -3.29 -8.73
N SER A 61 21.04 -3.83 -7.60
CA SER A 61 21.91 -4.16 -6.47
C SER A 61 21.26 -5.21 -5.57
N GLY A 62 22.09 -6.08 -4.96
CA GLY A 62 21.62 -7.03 -3.95
C GLY A 62 20.54 -8.00 -4.43
N GLY A 63 20.56 -8.41 -5.72
CA GLY A 63 19.55 -9.29 -6.30
C GLY A 63 18.27 -8.59 -6.77
N MET A 64 18.19 -7.26 -6.65
CA MET A 64 17.09 -6.45 -7.18
C MET A 64 17.49 -5.86 -8.53
N ASP A 65 16.58 -5.96 -9.52
CA ASP A 65 16.74 -5.34 -10.84
C ASP A 65 16.73 -3.82 -10.77
N ARG A 66 17.25 -3.20 -11.85
CA ARG A 66 17.16 -1.74 -12.04
C ARG A 66 15.70 -1.29 -11.95
N LEU A 67 15.45 -0.24 -11.16
CA LEU A 67 14.17 0.45 -11.09
C LEU A 67 14.25 1.74 -11.90
N CYS A 68 13.23 2.03 -12.69
CA CYS A 68 13.11 3.23 -13.50
C CYS A 68 11.68 3.74 -13.43
N ILE A 69 11.51 5.01 -13.07
CA ILE A 69 10.22 5.71 -13.08
C ILE A 69 10.41 6.95 -13.95
N ARG A 70 9.79 6.95 -15.11
CA ARG A 70 9.85 8.01 -16.11
C ARG A 70 8.86 9.13 -15.78
N ALA A 71 9.06 10.31 -16.32
CA ALA A 71 8.16 11.44 -16.10
C ALA A 71 6.81 11.25 -16.84
N GLU A 72 6.88 10.79 -18.07
CA GLU A 72 5.74 10.63 -18.99
C GLU A 72 4.78 9.52 -18.55
N THR A 73 5.33 8.42 -18.03
CA THR A 73 4.59 7.24 -17.59
C THR A 73 4.63 7.05 -16.07
N TYR A 74 4.72 8.17 -15.35
CA TYR A 74 4.95 8.16 -13.88
C TYR A 74 4.00 7.23 -13.12
N ASN A 75 2.70 7.28 -13.40
CA ASN A 75 1.71 6.50 -12.64
C ASN A 75 1.81 4.99 -12.95
N GLU A 76 2.05 4.64 -14.21
CA GLU A 76 2.22 3.26 -14.65
C GLU A 76 3.51 2.66 -14.09
N ASP A 77 4.65 3.36 -14.26
CA ASP A 77 5.95 2.92 -13.77
C ASP A 77 5.96 2.81 -12.23
N LEU A 78 5.36 3.78 -11.54
CA LEU A 78 5.20 3.77 -10.10
C LEU A 78 4.44 2.53 -9.62
N CYS A 79 3.31 2.20 -10.25
CA CYS A 79 2.50 1.04 -9.89
C CYS A 79 3.25 -0.28 -10.14
N GLN A 80 3.97 -0.40 -11.26
CA GLN A 80 4.82 -1.57 -11.56
C GLN A 80 5.95 -1.73 -10.54
N VAL A 81 6.61 -0.62 -10.17
CA VAL A 81 7.67 -0.62 -9.15
C VAL A 81 7.10 -1.04 -7.79
N MET A 82 5.95 -0.50 -7.40
CA MET A 82 5.31 -0.89 -6.14
C MET A 82 4.90 -2.36 -6.10
N GLU A 83 4.34 -2.90 -7.18
CA GLU A 83 4.00 -4.33 -7.27
C GLU A 83 5.24 -5.20 -7.09
N ARG A 84 6.30 -4.92 -7.84
CA ARG A 84 7.57 -5.65 -7.76
C ARG A 84 8.17 -5.60 -6.36
N LEU A 85 8.26 -4.41 -5.76
CA LEU A 85 8.80 -4.24 -4.42
C LEU A 85 7.95 -4.92 -3.35
N ALA A 86 6.62 -4.87 -3.49
CA ALA A 86 5.73 -5.57 -2.58
C ALA A 86 5.97 -7.08 -2.63
N VAL A 87 5.93 -7.68 -3.83
CA VAL A 87 6.14 -9.12 -4.03
C VAL A 87 7.53 -9.55 -3.50
N THR A 88 8.58 -8.82 -3.82
CA THR A 88 9.97 -9.13 -3.39
C THR A 88 10.10 -9.12 -1.86
N ASN A 89 9.34 -8.25 -1.17
CA ASN A 89 9.38 -8.14 0.29
C ASN A 89 8.25 -8.92 1.00
N GLY A 90 7.52 -9.76 0.26
CA GLY A 90 6.42 -10.56 0.80
C GLY A 90 5.24 -9.74 1.32
N LEU A 91 5.03 -8.56 0.77
CA LEU A 91 3.90 -7.69 1.05
C LEU A 91 2.81 -7.89 -0.01
N PRO A 92 1.51 -7.87 0.35
CA PRO A 92 0.46 -7.75 -0.66
C PRO A 92 0.58 -6.40 -1.40
N PRO A 93 0.58 -6.39 -2.74
CA PRO A 93 0.69 -5.14 -3.51
C PRO A 93 -0.37 -4.10 -3.14
N GLU A 94 -1.61 -4.52 -2.92
CA GLU A 94 -2.71 -3.66 -2.52
C GLU A 94 -2.50 -2.99 -1.16
N PHE A 95 -1.90 -3.71 -0.22
CA PHE A 95 -1.54 -3.18 1.09
C PHE A 95 -0.47 -2.09 0.94
N PHE A 96 0.60 -2.37 0.20
CA PHE A 96 1.69 -1.43 -0.01
C PHE A 96 1.22 -0.17 -0.75
N ALA A 97 0.46 -0.33 -1.83
CA ALA A 97 -0.08 0.80 -2.58
C ALA A 97 -1.02 1.68 -1.73
N ARG A 98 -1.92 1.08 -0.91
CA ARG A 98 -2.79 1.86 0.00
C ARG A 98 -1.97 2.61 1.04
N LEU A 99 -0.91 2.02 1.55
CA LEU A 99 -0.03 2.65 2.52
C LEU A 99 0.65 3.88 1.89
N ILE A 100 1.33 3.72 0.78
CA ILE A 100 1.99 4.83 0.08
C ILE A 100 0.98 5.90 -0.38
N TRP A 101 -0.21 5.48 -0.79
CA TRP A 101 -1.29 6.42 -1.08
C TRP A 101 -1.70 7.25 0.13
N ARG A 102 -1.85 6.64 1.30
CA ARG A 102 -2.18 7.33 2.55
C ARG A 102 -1.10 8.30 2.99
N GLU A 103 0.16 8.01 2.71
CA GLU A 103 1.28 8.88 3.04
C GLU A 103 1.27 10.17 2.20
N SER A 104 1.13 10.07 0.89
CA SER A 104 1.42 11.21 0.02
C SER A 104 0.46 11.43 -1.15
N LEU A 105 -0.53 10.57 -1.38
CA LEU A 105 -1.28 10.50 -2.65
C LEU A 105 -0.35 10.26 -3.85
N PHE A 106 0.69 9.47 -3.66
CA PHE A 106 1.75 9.20 -4.63
C PHE A 106 2.52 10.44 -5.10
N ARG A 107 2.59 11.50 -4.28
CA ARG A 107 3.33 12.71 -4.59
C ARG A 107 4.78 12.62 -4.11
N ALA A 108 5.71 12.72 -5.07
CA ALA A 108 7.14 12.64 -4.79
C ALA A 108 7.67 13.74 -3.85
N ASN A 109 7.07 14.93 -3.92
CA ASN A 109 7.52 16.14 -3.21
C ASN A 109 6.62 16.49 -2.02
N ALA A 110 5.87 15.53 -1.48
CA ALA A 110 5.01 15.77 -0.33
C ALA A 110 5.85 16.09 0.92
N VAL A 111 5.43 17.11 1.68
CA VAL A 111 5.97 17.40 3.01
C VAL A 111 4.82 17.58 3.95
N SER A 112 4.82 16.84 5.07
CA SER A 112 3.78 16.95 6.09
C SER A 112 4.05 18.15 7.03
N PRO A 113 3.02 18.64 7.75
CA PRO A 113 3.21 19.66 8.78
C PRO A 113 4.20 19.25 9.90
N LYS A 114 4.42 17.96 10.08
CA LYS A 114 5.38 17.40 11.05
C LYS A 114 6.78 17.19 10.47
N GLY A 115 7.00 17.53 9.19
CA GLY A 115 8.28 17.39 8.51
C GLY A 115 8.57 15.99 7.96
N ALA A 116 7.57 15.14 7.76
CA ALA A 116 7.74 13.90 7.00
C ALA A 116 7.83 14.20 5.51
N GLU A 117 8.70 13.50 4.78
CA GLU A 117 9.16 13.85 3.44
C GLU A 117 8.91 12.76 2.40
N GLY A 118 8.63 13.21 1.17
CA GLY A 118 8.58 12.39 -0.03
C GLY A 118 7.36 11.49 -0.14
N ILE A 119 7.40 10.58 -1.10
CA ILE A 119 6.28 9.70 -1.44
C ILE A 119 5.89 8.77 -0.28
N ALA A 120 6.85 8.31 0.51
CA ALA A 120 6.69 7.38 1.63
C ALA A 120 6.69 8.05 3.01
N GLN A 121 6.73 9.40 3.05
CA GLN A 121 6.64 10.23 4.26
C GLN A 121 7.61 9.81 5.37
N PHE A 122 8.87 9.59 5.03
CA PHE A 122 9.88 9.35 6.04
C PHE A 122 10.14 10.62 6.88
N MET A 123 10.14 10.46 8.20
CA MET A 123 10.75 11.47 9.07
C MET A 123 12.27 11.46 8.84
N PRO A 124 12.96 12.65 8.81
CA PRO A 124 14.39 12.72 8.53
C PRO A 124 15.25 11.80 9.42
N GLY A 125 14.89 11.67 10.69
CA GLY A 125 15.56 10.75 11.61
C GLY A 125 15.40 9.29 11.22
N THR A 126 14.19 8.88 10.79
CA THR A 126 13.91 7.51 10.32
C THR A 126 14.60 7.25 8.99
N ALA A 127 14.58 8.22 8.05
CA ALA A 127 15.30 8.12 6.78
C ALA A 127 16.79 7.82 7.00
N LYS A 128 17.44 8.59 7.90
CA LYS A 128 18.85 8.39 8.27
C LYS A 128 19.11 7.00 8.84
N ILE A 129 18.27 6.51 9.76
CA ILE A 129 18.41 5.17 10.36
C ILE A 129 18.26 4.09 9.30
N ARG A 130 17.39 4.31 8.29
CA ARG A 130 17.13 3.37 7.20
C ARG A 130 18.10 3.49 6.01
N GLY A 131 19.10 4.36 6.10
CA GLY A 131 20.09 4.59 5.04
C GLY A 131 19.51 5.28 3.80
N LEU A 132 18.35 5.91 3.91
CA LEU A 132 17.70 6.67 2.83
C LEU A 132 18.35 8.06 2.76
N ALA A 133 19.17 8.29 1.74
CA ALA A 133 19.90 9.54 1.57
C ALA A 133 19.00 10.70 1.12
N ASN A 134 18.01 10.42 0.31
CA ASN A 134 17.06 11.39 -0.24
C ASN A 134 15.63 10.87 -0.18
N SER A 135 14.83 11.35 0.76
CA SER A 135 13.41 10.97 0.91
C SER A 135 12.53 11.39 -0.27
N PHE A 136 12.99 12.32 -1.12
CA PHE A 136 12.29 12.78 -2.31
C PHE A 136 12.62 11.96 -3.58
N ASP A 137 13.62 11.09 -3.53
CA ASP A 137 13.84 10.10 -4.56
C ASP A 137 12.81 8.98 -4.43
N VAL A 138 11.92 8.89 -5.42
CA VAL A 138 10.78 7.95 -5.37
C VAL A 138 11.23 6.50 -5.37
N ALA A 139 12.23 6.16 -6.19
CA ALA A 139 12.71 4.78 -6.29
C ALA A 139 13.37 4.33 -4.98
N GLU A 140 14.25 5.15 -4.41
CA GLU A 140 14.92 4.88 -3.14
C GLU A 140 13.95 4.85 -1.96
N ALA A 141 13.00 5.80 -1.90
CA ALA A 141 12.02 5.88 -0.82
C ALA A 141 11.07 4.67 -0.82
N LEU A 142 10.63 4.19 -1.98
CA LEU A 142 9.80 2.99 -2.10
C LEU A 142 10.54 1.73 -1.65
N VAL A 143 11.81 1.58 -2.03
CA VAL A 143 12.65 0.46 -1.58
C VAL A 143 12.80 0.49 -0.06
N ALA A 144 13.20 1.64 0.50
CA ALA A 144 13.34 1.80 1.95
C ALA A 144 12.03 1.51 2.70
N SER A 145 10.89 1.95 2.14
CA SER A 145 9.56 1.71 2.73
C SER A 145 9.17 0.23 2.72
N ALA A 146 9.39 -0.48 1.60
CA ALA A 146 9.06 -1.90 1.49
C ALA A 146 9.91 -2.74 2.47
N LEU A 147 11.21 -2.47 2.56
CA LEU A 147 12.11 -3.11 3.52
C LEU A 147 11.69 -2.82 4.97
N TYR A 148 11.38 -1.56 5.28
CA TYR A 148 10.95 -1.17 6.62
C TYR A 148 9.65 -1.88 7.04
N LEU A 149 8.68 -1.97 6.14
CA LEU A 149 7.44 -2.70 6.39
C LEU A 149 7.69 -4.20 6.61
N GLY A 150 8.62 -4.79 5.87
CA GLY A 150 9.07 -6.17 6.09
C GLY A 150 9.64 -6.37 7.50
N ASP A 151 10.52 -5.47 7.94
CA ASP A 151 11.09 -5.49 9.30
C ASP A 151 10.02 -5.32 10.38
N LEU A 152 9.11 -4.35 10.19
CA LEU A 152 8.01 -4.11 11.12
C LEU A 152 7.07 -5.31 11.22
N ARG A 153 6.74 -5.95 10.07
CA ARG A 153 5.94 -7.17 10.06
C ARG A 153 6.64 -8.30 10.81
N ASN A 154 7.93 -8.50 10.59
CA ASN A 154 8.71 -9.54 11.26
C ASN A 154 8.79 -9.27 12.77
N ARG A 155 8.93 -8.02 13.19
CA ARG A 155 8.99 -7.62 14.60
C ARG A 155 7.66 -7.75 15.33
N PHE A 156 6.56 -7.34 14.69
CA PHE A 156 5.24 -7.24 15.33
C PHE A 156 4.24 -8.33 14.91
N GLY A 157 4.65 -9.24 14.02
CA GLY A 157 3.94 -10.48 13.71
C GLY A 157 2.90 -10.38 12.59
N ASN A 158 2.40 -9.18 12.22
CA ASN A 158 1.43 -9.04 11.15
C ASN A 158 1.45 -7.65 10.49
N LEU A 159 0.80 -7.54 9.32
CA LEU A 159 0.80 -6.33 8.51
C LEU A 159 0.00 -5.16 9.09
N GLY A 160 -1.07 -5.44 9.83
CA GLY A 160 -1.84 -4.37 10.46
C GLY A 160 -1.07 -3.69 11.60
N LEU A 161 -0.34 -4.45 12.40
CA LEU A 161 0.56 -3.90 13.41
C LEU A 161 1.77 -3.23 12.77
N ALA A 162 2.29 -3.76 11.65
CA ALA A 162 3.34 -3.08 10.88
C ALA A 162 2.88 -1.70 10.37
N ALA A 163 1.66 -1.60 9.83
CA ALA A 163 1.08 -0.31 9.43
C ALA A 163 0.93 0.65 10.62
N ALA A 164 0.49 0.15 11.78
CA ALA A 164 0.38 0.96 13.00
C ALA A 164 1.75 1.48 13.45
N ALA A 165 2.80 0.63 13.41
CA ALA A 165 4.16 1.02 13.76
C ALA A 165 4.77 2.00 12.76
N TYR A 166 4.46 1.84 11.47
CA TYR A 166 4.90 2.77 10.42
C TYR A 166 4.41 4.20 10.69
N ASN A 167 3.13 4.33 11.06
CA ASN A 167 2.51 5.64 11.31
C ASN A 167 2.80 6.21 12.72
N ALA A 168 2.67 5.40 13.78
CA ALA A 168 2.84 5.87 15.16
C ALA A 168 4.27 5.76 15.70
N GLY A 169 5.18 5.15 14.93
CA GLY A 169 6.48 4.72 15.39
C GLY A 169 6.41 3.43 16.23
N GLU A 170 7.52 2.72 16.32
CA GLU A 170 7.61 1.44 17.03
C GLU A 170 7.24 1.57 18.52
N ALA A 171 7.72 2.62 19.19
CA ALA A 171 7.38 2.91 20.59
C ALA A 171 5.88 3.21 20.81
N GLY A 172 5.25 3.89 19.83
CA GLY A 172 3.80 4.15 19.84
C GLY A 172 3.01 2.85 19.75
N LEU A 173 3.40 1.92 18.88
CA LEU A 173 2.79 0.61 18.78
C LEU A 173 3.03 -0.22 20.06
N GLU A 174 4.23 -0.24 20.62
CA GLU A 174 4.50 -0.94 21.87
C GLU A 174 3.62 -0.44 23.02
N THR A 175 3.38 0.87 23.08
CA THR A 175 2.43 1.46 24.05
C THR A 175 1.01 0.94 23.82
N PHE A 176 0.59 0.79 22.57
CA PHE A 176 -0.71 0.21 22.24
C PHE A 176 -0.81 -1.26 22.67
N LEU A 177 0.22 -2.06 22.38
CA LEU A 177 0.23 -3.47 22.72
C LEU A 177 0.16 -3.68 24.24
N LYS A 178 0.83 -2.85 25.04
CA LYS A 178 0.88 -2.92 26.51
C LYS A 178 -0.33 -2.31 27.20
N ALA A 179 -0.79 -1.14 26.72
CA ALA A 179 -1.76 -0.31 27.43
C ALA A 179 -3.03 0.02 26.63
N GLY A 180 -3.18 -0.50 25.40
CA GLY A 180 -4.34 -0.24 24.53
C GLY A 180 -4.43 1.21 24.01
N ARG A 181 -3.41 2.04 24.23
CA ARG A 181 -3.41 3.45 23.83
C ARG A 181 -2.77 3.63 22.47
N LEU A 182 -3.59 3.94 21.46
CA LEU A 182 -3.15 4.25 20.11
C LEU A 182 -3.84 5.54 19.66
N PRO A 183 -3.14 6.50 19.01
CA PRO A 183 -3.77 7.68 18.44
C PRO A 183 -4.91 7.32 17.47
N ILE A 184 -5.97 8.12 17.47
CA ILE A 184 -7.10 7.92 16.54
C ILE A 184 -6.60 7.97 15.09
N GLU A 185 -5.70 8.90 14.77
CA GLU A 185 -5.06 9.01 13.46
C GLU A 185 -4.46 7.67 13.01
N THR A 186 -3.75 6.98 13.89
CA THR A 186 -3.13 5.69 13.58
C THR A 186 -4.15 4.57 13.43
N ARG A 187 -5.22 4.55 14.25
CA ARG A 187 -6.32 3.59 14.08
C ARG A 187 -6.98 3.74 12.72
N ASP A 188 -7.24 4.99 12.33
CA ASP A 188 -7.79 5.34 11.03
C ASP A 188 -6.89 4.93 9.87
N TYR A 189 -5.60 5.16 10.04
CA TYR A 189 -4.57 4.76 9.09
C TYR A 189 -4.59 3.24 8.86
N VAL A 190 -4.54 2.45 9.92
CA VAL A 190 -4.60 0.98 9.83
C VAL A 190 -5.90 0.53 9.17
N PHE A 191 -7.03 1.10 9.56
CA PHE A 191 -8.32 0.74 8.98
C PHE A 191 -8.41 1.09 7.49
N ALA A 192 -7.97 2.27 7.09
CA ALA A 192 -8.00 2.72 5.69
C ALA A 192 -7.14 1.84 4.77
N ILE A 193 -6.04 1.30 5.28
CA ILE A 193 -5.15 0.43 4.52
C ILE A 193 -5.66 -1.01 4.46
N THR A 194 -6.16 -1.54 5.60
CA THR A 194 -6.41 -2.97 5.76
C THR A 194 -7.90 -3.34 5.77
N GLY A 195 -8.80 -2.38 5.98
CA GLY A 195 -10.23 -2.63 6.20
C GLY A 195 -10.55 -3.19 7.60
N HIS A 196 -9.55 -3.32 8.49
CA HIS A 196 -9.71 -3.87 9.83
C HIS A 196 -9.14 -2.93 10.89
N SER A 197 -9.69 -2.95 12.11
CA SER A 197 -9.18 -2.11 13.19
C SER A 197 -7.82 -2.60 13.71
N ALA A 198 -7.06 -1.70 14.34
CA ALA A 198 -5.80 -2.06 14.99
C ALA A 198 -5.99 -3.09 16.11
N GLU A 199 -7.14 -3.03 16.80
CA GLU A 199 -7.54 -3.99 17.82
C GLU A 199 -7.77 -5.38 17.22
N THR A 200 -8.45 -5.47 16.07
CA THR A 200 -8.62 -6.74 15.34
C THR A 200 -7.26 -7.35 14.95
N TRP A 201 -6.34 -6.52 14.47
CA TRP A 201 -4.99 -6.98 14.13
C TRP A 201 -4.19 -7.44 15.35
N LYS A 202 -4.43 -6.84 16.52
CA LYS A 202 -3.79 -7.25 17.78
C LYS A 202 -4.36 -8.58 18.30
N ASP A 203 -5.69 -8.72 18.35
CA ASP A 203 -6.35 -9.77 19.12
C ASP A 203 -6.74 -10.99 18.25
N ASN A 204 -7.07 -10.77 16.97
CA ASN A 204 -7.46 -11.81 16.02
C ASN A 204 -7.11 -11.38 14.57
N PRO A 205 -5.83 -11.49 14.17
CA PRO A 205 -5.36 -10.98 12.90
C PRO A 205 -6.07 -11.61 11.70
N PRO A 206 -6.59 -10.80 10.76
CA PRO A 206 -7.22 -11.29 9.55
C PRO A 206 -6.22 -12.04 8.64
N LYS A 207 -6.72 -13.03 7.89
CA LYS A 207 -5.90 -13.76 6.91
C LYS A 207 -5.56 -12.92 5.68
N VAL A 208 -6.42 -11.96 5.33
CA VAL A 208 -6.26 -11.06 4.17
C VAL A 208 -5.90 -9.67 4.70
N ALA A 209 -4.75 -9.16 4.29
CA ALA A 209 -4.23 -7.88 4.77
C ALA A 209 -4.82 -6.65 4.06
N ALA A 210 -5.27 -6.80 2.84
CA ALA A 210 -5.93 -5.75 2.07
C ALA A 210 -6.79 -6.35 0.96
N GLN A 211 -7.88 -5.68 0.62
CA GLN A 211 -8.73 -6.04 -0.50
C GLN A 211 -8.18 -5.42 -1.81
N ALA A 212 -8.65 -5.91 -2.97
CA ALA A 212 -8.33 -5.34 -4.27
C ALA A 212 -8.52 -3.82 -4.28
N LEU A 213 -7.64 -3.09 -4.97
CA LEU A 213 -7.74 -1.63 -5.12
C LEU A 213 -9.00 -1.26 -5.91
N ASP A 214 -9.34 -2.08 -6.90
CA ASP A 214 -10.54 -1.99 -7.70
C ASP A 214 -11.10 -3.42 -7.92
N PRO A 215 -12.28 -3.73 -7.38
CA PRO A 215 -12.87 -5.05 -7.55
C PRO A 215 -13.00 -5.45 -9.03
N GLY A 216 -12.51 -6.63 -9.38
CA GLY A 216 -12.57 -7.17 -10.75
C GLY A 216 -11.52 -6.63 -11.72
N LYS A 217 -10.56 -5.82 -11.27
CA LYS A 217 -9.43 -5.34 -12.05
C LYS A 217 -8.11 -5.92 -11.56
N SER A 218 -7.09 -5.87 -12.45
CA SER A 218 -5.72 -6.18 -12.05
C SER A 218 -5.20 -5.16 -11.01
N PHE A 219 -4.14 -5.53 -10.28
CA PHE A 219 -3.48 -4.58 -9.37
C PHE A 219 -3.02 -3.32 -10.11
N ILE A 220 -2.37 -3.47 -11.27
CA ILE A 220 -1.86 -2.34 -12.07
C ILE A 220 -2.99 -1.41 -12.48
N ASP A 221 -4.09 -1.93 -13.05
CA ASP A 221 -5.22 -1.10 -13.46
C ASP A 221 -5.84 -0.34 -12.27
N GLY A 222 -6.02 -1.03 -11.13
CA GLY A 222 -6.55 -0.43 -9.92
C GLY A 222 -5.63 0.65 -9.34
N CYS A 223 -4.32 0.40 -9.36
CA CYS A 223 -3.29 1.31 -8.87
C CYS A 223 -3.19 2.57 -9.77
N VAL A 224 -3.11 2.41 -11.08
CA VAL A 224 -3.07 3.53 -12.04
C VAL A 224 -4.33 4.37 -11.94
N ARG A 225 -5.51 3.73 -11.83
CA ARG A 225 -6.75 4.45 -11.63
C ARG A 225 -6.74 5.26 -10.33
N LEU A 226 -6.25 4.68 -9.24
CA LEU A 226 -6.07 5.36 -7.95
C LEU A 226 -5.11 6.56 -8.12
N ALA A 227 -3.97 6.36 -8.77
CA ALA A 227 -2.97 7.39 -9.03
C ALA A 227 -3.53 8.57 -9.85
N ASN A 228 -4.38 8.30 -10.83
CA ASN A 228 -5.00 9.32 -11.68
C ASN A 228 -6.03 10.18 -10.94
N THR A 229 -6.65 9.68 -9.87
CA THR A 229 -7.62 10.48 -9.09
C THR A 229 -6.95 11.57 -8.29
N ARG A 230 -5.75 11.33 -7.73
CA ARG A 230 -4.99 12.18 -6.81
C ARG A 230 -5.85 12.90 -5.75
N ARG A 231 -6.96 12.31 -5.42
CA ARG A 231 -7.85 12.76 -4.37
C ARG A 231 -7.96 11.65 -3.34
N LEU A 232 -7.93 11.99 -2.07
CA LEU A 232 -8.44 11.10 -1.03
C LEU A 232 -9.98 11.04 -1.22
N ASN A 233 -10.41 10.34 -2.25
CA ASN A 233 -11.71 9.72 -2.17
C ASN A 233 -11.51 8.56 -1.19
N GLU A 234 -11.48 8.90 0.09
CA GLU A 234 -11.80 7.94 1.11
C GLU A 234 -13.25 7.50 0.84
N THR A 235 -13.41 6.63 -0.13
CA THR A 235 -14.41 5.60 0.03
C THR A 235 -13.88 4.82 1.22
N VAL A 236 -14.21 5.32 2.40
CA VAL A 236 -14.22 4.48 3.57
C VAL A 236 -14.93 3.24 3.09
N LEU A 237 -14.25 2.09 3.08
CA LEU A 237 -14.87 0.79 2.94
C LEU A 237 -15.65 0.48 4.22
N ILE A 238 -16.43 1.44 4.68
CA ILE A 238 -17.62 1.18 5.40
C ILE A 238 -18.54 0.74 4.27
N ALA A 239 -18.72 -0.56 4.16
CA ALA A 239 -19.90 -1.06 3.52
C ALA A 239 -21.05 -0.28 4.16
N SER A 240 -21.47 0.82 3.49
CA SER A 240 -22.56 1.63 3.97
C SER A 240 -23.73 0.69 4.13
N ALA A 241 -24.32 0.64 5.31
CA ALA A 241 -25.55 -0.08 5.47
C ALA A 241 -26.54 0.51 4.48
N ASP A 242 -27.41 -0.33 3.91
CA ASP A 242 -28.49 0.12 3.07
C ASP A 242 -29.31 1.17 3.81
N TRP A 243 -29.86 2.13 3.04
CA TRP A 243 -30.70 3.15 3.63
C TRP A 243 -31.85 2.53 4.41
N ALA A 244 -32.08 3.02 5.61
CA ALA A 244 -33.17 2.58 6.48
C ALA A 244 -33.89 3.78 7.09
N PRO A 245 -35.23 3.73 7.29
CA PRO A 245 -36.02 4.88 7.76
C PRO A 245 -35.72 5.30 9.21
N TRP A 246 -35.16 4.39 10.01
CA TRP A 246 -34.75 4.64 11.39
C TRP A 246 -33.28 4.31 11.59
N GLY A 247 -32.64 5.01 12.51
CA GLY A 247 -31.23 4.80 12.80
C GLY A 247 -30.88 4.96 14.27
N VAL A 248 -30.05 4.06 14.78
CA VAL A 248 -29.42 4.14 16.10
C VAL A 248 -28.11 4.87 15.95
N GLN A 249 -28.06 6.12 16.36
CA GLN A 249 -26.86 6.95 16.26
C GLN A 249 -25.89 6.63 17.40
N LEU A 250 -24.64 6.30 17.03
CA LEU A 250 -23.54 6.07 17.96
C LEU A 250 -22.51 7.20 17.92
N SER A 251 -22.41 7.90 16.79
CA SER A 251 -21.47 8.99 16.63
C SER A 251 -22.00 10.07 15.69
N ALA A 252 -21.44 11.26 15.79
CA ALA A 252 -21.65 12.33 14.83
C ALA A 252 -20.46 13.29 14.82
N HIS A 253 -20.09 13.78 13.60
CA HIS A 253 -19.00 14.72 13.42
C HIS A 253 -19.23 15.62 12.21
N TYR A 254 -18.52 16.75 12.10
CA TYR A 254 -18.58 17.63 10.93
C TYR A 254 -17.92 17.03 9.67
N ASN A 255 -17.01 16.08 9.86
CA ASN A 255 -16.41 15.29 8.80
C ASN A 255 -17.06 13.90 8.77
N PRO A 256 -17.59 13.42 7.63
CA PRO A 256 -18.27 12.12 7.52
C PRO A 256 -17.35 10.94 7.87
N ASN A 257 -16.07 11.04 7.51
CA ASN A 257 -15.09 9.99 7.81
C ASN A 257 -14.87 9.88 9.31
N MET A 258 -14.73 11.01 10.02
CA MET A 258 -14.63 11.01 11.49
C MET A 258 -15.89 10.45 12.17
N ALA A 259 -17.08 10.74 11.64
CA ALA A 259 -18.32 10.15 12.16
C ALA A 259 -18.30 8.63 12.04
N SER A 260 -17.87 8.12 10.88
CA SER A 260 -17.73 6.70 10.61
C SER A 260 -16.68 6.02 11.47
N GLN A 261 -15.57 6.67 11.70
CA GLN A 261 -14.46 6.17 12.54
C GLN A 261 -14.86 6.05 14.00
N LEU A 262 -15.49 7.09 14.53
CA LEU A 262 -16.04 7.06 15.90
C LEU A 262 -17.07 5.93 16.05
N PHE A 263 -17.87 5.69 15.01
CA PHE A 263 -18.79 4.56 14.97
C PHE A 263 -18.05 3.23 15.02
N ALA A 264 -17.07 3.01 14.12
CA ALA A 264 -16.30 1.78 14.06
C ALA A 264 -15.57 1.48 15.37
N ASN A 265 -14.98 2.50 16.00
CA ASN A 265 -14.36 2.39 17.32
C ASN A 265 -15.35 2.00 18.43
N THR A 266 -16.58 2.45 18.31
CA THR A 266 -17.64 2.15 19.28
C THR A 266 -18.16 0.73 19.08
N ILE A 267 -18.46 0.36 17.84
CA ILE A 267 -18.97 -0.97 17.47
C ILE A 267 -17.92 -2.06 17.76
N GLY A 268 -16.65 -1.83 17.45
CA GLY A 268 -15.59 -2.81 17.70
C GLY A 268 -15.37 -3.17 19.17
N ARG A 269 -15.94 -2.42 20.10
CA ARG A 269 -15.90 -2.71 21.55
C ARG A 269 -17.11 -3.51 22.04
N LEU A 270 -18.11 -3.67 21.19
CA LEU A 270 -19.33 -4.39 21.56
C LEU A 270 -19.14 -5.91 21.35
N PRO A 271 -19.82 -6.76 22.15
CA PRO A 271 -19.80 -8.20 21.92
C PRO A 271 -20.61 -8.57 20.66
N ALA A 272 -20.32 -9.75 20.12
CA ALA A 272 -21.13 -10.31 19.05
C ALA A 272 -22.60 -10.49 19.53
N PRO A 273 -23.60 -10.31 18.68
CA PRO A 273 -23.52 -9.90 17.26
C PRO A 273 -23.46 -8.37 17.01
N LEU A 274 -23.46 -7.54 18.06
CA LEU A 274 -23.51 -6.07 17.93
C LEU A 274 -22.29 -5.49 17.21
N ASN A 275 -21.14 -6.13 17.30
CA ASN A 275 -19.89 -5.72 16.64
C ASN A 275 -19.89 -5.92 15.11
N SER A 276 -20.90 -6.61 14.54
CA SER A 276 -21.04 -6.81 13.09
C SER A 276 -21.92 -5.76 12.41
N GLU A 277 -22.49 -4.83 13.18
CA GLU A 277 -23.39 -3.80 12.67
C GLU A 277 -22.64 -2.78 11.79
N ARG A 278 -23.31 -2.35 10.71
CA ARG A 278 -22.75 -1.44 9.72
C ARG A 278 -23.26 -0.02 9.88
N ALA A 279 -22.41 0.95 9.56
CA ALA A 279 -22.77 2.35 9.62
C ALA A 279 -23.57 2.82 8.40
N LEU A 280 -24.72 3.42 8.63
CA LEU A 280 -25.41 4.30 7.70
C LEU A 280 -25.02 5.75 8.05
N VAL A 281 -24.26 6.42 7.18
CA VAL A 281 -23.84 7.80 7.40
C VAL A 281 -24.83 8.75 6.78
N VAL A 282 -25.51 9.53 7.60
CA VAL A 282 -26.52 10.49 7.17
C VAL A 282 -26.07 11.93 7.44
N ARG A 283 -26.32 12.83 6.48
CA ARG A 283 -26.08 14.27 6.66
C ARG A 283 -27.24 14.90 7.42
N GLN A 284 -26.97 15.41 8.61
CA GLN A 284 -27.92 16.14 9.40
C GLN A 284 -27.94 17.62 8.98
N LYS A 285 -29.08 18.10 8.46
CA LYS A 285 -29.24 19.49 8.00
C LYS A 285 -29.78 20.45 9.07
N ARG A 286 -30.30 19.93 10.19
CA ARG A 286 -30.94 20.70 11.25
C ARG A 286 -30.59 20.16 12.63
N GLY A 287 -30.41 21.05 13.60
CA GLY A 287 -30.11 20.77 15.00
C GLY A 287 -29.37 21.95 15.63
N ASN A 288 -29.20 21.96 16.94
CA ASN A 288 -28.55 23.03 17.72
C ASN A 288 -27.04 23.20 17.47
N PHE A 289 -26.56 22.85 16.26
CA PHE A 289 -25.14 22.76 15.95
C PHE A 289 -24.65 23.87 15.01
N GLY A 290 -25.38 24.94 14.83
CA GLY A 290 -25.05 26.05 13.95
C GLY A 290 -25.24 25.73 12.46
N TYR A 291 -24.66 26.59 11.59
CA TYR A 291 -24.86 26.51 10.13
C TYR A 291 -24.07 25.39 9.43
N ARG A 292 -23.13 24.74 10.10
CA ARG A 292 -22.33 23.66 9.49
C ARG A 292 -23.07 22.33 9.57
N PRO A 293 -23.20 21.60 8.44
CA PRO A 293 -23.82 20.28 8.45
C PRO A 293 -22.99 19.29 9.27
N ARG A 294 -23.65 18.45 10.06
CA ARG A 294 -23.02 17.30 10.72
C ARG A 294 -23.35 16.02 9.98
N TYR A 295 -22.48 15.06 10.10
CA TYR A 295 -22.68 13.69 9.63
C TYR A 295 -22.85 12.79 10.84
N ALA A 296 -23.93 12.01 10.85
CA ALA A 296 -24.22 11.04 11.90
C ALA A 296 -24.01 9.62 11.36
N ALA A 297 -23.28 8.80 12.08
CA ALA A 297 -23.15 7.38 11.78
C ALA A 297 -24.12 6.60 12.66
N ARG A 298 -25.03 5.87 11.99
CA ARG A 298 -26.18 5.20 12.58
C ARG A 298 -26.24 3.75 12.15
N ILE A 299 -26.81 2.90 12.98
CA ILE A 299 -27.20 1.54 12.57
C ILE A 299 -28.62 1.62 12.02
N GLY A 300 -28.80 1.25 10.75
CA GLY A 300 -30.12 1.29 10.08
C GLY A 300 -31.08 0.24 10.60
N ARG A 301 -32.38 0.61 10.73
CA ARG A 301 -33.49 -0.31 11.06
C ARG A 301 -34.75 0.09 10.31
N ALA A 302 -35.60 -0.92 9.98
CA ALA A 302 -36.82 -0.70 9.25
C ALA A 302 -37.89 0.04 10.11
N THR A 303 -37.92 -0.24 11.40
CA THR A 303 -38.92 0.32 12.30
C THR A 303 -38.28 1.04 13.49
N ARG A 304 -39.07 1.96 14.11
CA ARG A 304 -38.67 2.63 15.35
C ARG A 304 -38.49 1.64 16.50
N ALA A 305 -39.34 0.62 16.57
CA ALA A 305 -39.30 -0.41 17.61
C ALA A 305 -37.99 -1.18 17.57
N GLU A 306 -37.56 -1.66 16.39
CA GLU A 306 -36.27 -2.34 16.20
C GLU A 306 -35.08 -1.46 16.56
N ALA A 307 -35.12 -0.17 16.15
CA ALA A 307 -34.07 0.77 16.50
C ALA A 307 -34.00 1.03 18.01
N THR A 308 -35.14 1.09 18.69
CA THR A 308 -35.25 1.30 20.15
C THR A 308 -34.73 0.09 20.91
N ASP A 309 -35.11 -1.13 20.50
CA ASP A 309 -34.63 -2.38 21.07
C ASP A 309 -33.09 -2.49 20.92
N LEU A 310 -32.59 -2.26 19.69
CA LEU A 310 -31.14 -2.28 19.45
C LEU A 310 -30.39 -1.26 20.34
N CYS A 311 -30.92 -0.03 20.46
CA CYS A 311 -30.30 0.98 21.32
C CYS A 311 -30.32 0.55 22.79
N ALA A 312 -31.37 -0.13 23.26
CA ALA A 312 -31.42 -0.69 24.62
C ALA A 312 -30.35 -1.74 24.85
N ARG A 313 -30.16 -2.66 23.90
CA ARG A 313 -29.10 -3.69 23.97
C ARG A 313 -27.71 -3.07 23.96
N ILE A 314 -27.47 -2.03 23.15
CA ILE A 314 -26.19 -1.30 23.10
C ILE A 314 -25.94 -0.57 24.43
N ARG A 315 -26.97 0.05 25.03
CA ARG A 315 -26.87 0.72 26.35
C ARG A 315 -26.54 -0.27 27.47
N ALA A 316 -27.08 -1.48 27.40
CA ALA A 316 -26.74 -2.54 28.35
C ALA A 316 -25.25 -2.91 28.34
N GLN A 317 -24.53 -2.59 27.26
CA GLN A 317 -23.06 -2.74 27.14
C GLN A 317 -22.30 -1.46 27.53
N GLY A 318 -22.96 -0.46 28.17
CA GLY A 318 -22.32 0.78 28.61
C GLY A 318 -22.09 1.80 27.50
N VAL A 319 -22.66 1.62 26.30
CA VAL A 319 -22.49 2.54 25.16
C VAL A 319 -23.72 3.41 24.98
N SER A 320 -23.52 4.72 24.91
CA SER A 320 -24.59 5.69 24.66
C SER A 320 -25.10 5.63 23.22
N CYS A 321 -26.40 5.65 23.03
CA CYS A 321 -27.03 5.72 21.71
C CYS A 321 -28.32 6.56 21.75
N THR A 322 -28.71 7.05 20.56
CA THR A 322 -29.96 7.80 20.36
C THR A 322 -30.63 7.34 19.06
N VAL A 323 -31.96 7.18 19.12
CA VAL A 323 -32.77 6.76 17.97
C VAL A 323 -33.29 7.98 17.22
N PHE A 324 -33.08 7.98 15.88
CA PHE A 324 -33.55 9.05 15.00
C PHE A 324 -34.31 8.46 13.80
N ARG A 325 -35.18 9.27 13.23
CA ARG A 325 -35.67 9.06 11.87
C ARG A 325 -34.64 9.62 10.89
N ASN A 326 -34.30 8.86 9.83
CA ASN A 326 -33.31 9.24 8.81
C ASN A 326 -33.94 10.13 7.74
#